data_e1331c8be13a0332c82b07b0bba82264
#
_entry.id   e1331c8be13a0332c82b07b0bba82264
#
_cell.length_a   1.000
_cell.length_b   1.000
_cell.length_c   1.000
_cell.angle_alpha   90.00
_cell.angle_beta   90.00
_cell.angle_gamma   90.00
#
_symmetry.space_group_name_H-M   'P 1'
#
loop_
_entity.id
_entity.type
_entity.pdbx_description
1 polymer ?
#
loop_
_entity_poly.entity_id
_entity_poly.type
_entity_poly.pdbx_seq_one_letter_code
_entity_poly.pdbx_strand_id
1 'polypeptide(L)'
;MTPQATQTAAKPKTADMHPGPGFRVRPDIERPAERTVTGLGRFETPAISDQLNRLYTMIPEIRNLTDEHLTILGPAVTVKSYPGDNLMVHKSLDIARPGDVIVVDGHRSPLTAALGDLVSKKARHRGVAGFVVDGVIRDLPEIKRLGDFPVYARDVTPIGPMHRGPGEINYPIACGGVVVNPGDIIVGDLNGVVVVPREFADDLLRRLEEKEAAESAYNDSVAAGNFSNAWVDAILEDNGVVVNGKP
;
A
#
# COMPACT_ATOMS: atom_id res chain seq x y z
N MET A 1 -33.24 60.61 -0.30
CA MET A 1 -32.41 59.48 -0.79
C MET A 1 -32.50 58.36 0.23
N THR A 2 -33.26 57.33 -0.05
CA THR A 2 -33.40 56.16 0.82
C THR A 2 -32.16 55.26 0.63
N PRO A 3 -31.50 54.80 1.69
CA PRO A 3 -30.38 53.93 1.53
C PRO A 3 -30.84 52.58 0.94
N GLN A 4 -30.31 52.20 -0.21
CA GLN A 4 -30.49 50.84 -0.75
C GLN A 4 -29.84 49.85 0.23
N ALA A 5 -30.69 48.99 0.80
CA ALA A 5 -30.19 47.83 1.58
C ALA A 5 -29.32 46.94 0.65
N THR A 6 -28.05 46.83 0.99
CA THR A 6 -27.14 45.90 0.33
C THR A 6 -27.68 44.49 0.58
N GLN A 7 -28.32 43.89 -0.42
CA GLN A 7 -28.64 42.45 -0.38
C GLN A 7 -27.31 41.66 -0.33
N THR A 8 -27.01 41.12 0.80
CA THR A 8 -25.96 40.13 0.92
C THR A 8 -26.39 38.89 0.11
N ALA A 9 -25.72 38.63 -1.00
CA ALA A 9 -25.97 37.48 -1.81
C ALA A 9 -25.82 36.18 -0.93
N ALA A 10 -26.92 35.46 -0.78
CA ALA A 10 -26.91 34.21 0.00
C ALA A 10 -25.95 33.20 -0.67
N LYS A 11 -24.95 32.74 0.06
CA LYS A 11 -24.02 31.71 -0.39
C LYS A 11 -24.72 30.35 -0.41
N PRO A 12 -24.57 29.54 -1.48
CA PRO A 12 -25.06 28.16 -1.48
C PRO A 12 -24.46 27.36 -0.33
N LYS A 13 -25.28 26.66 0.45
CA LYS A 13 -24.84 25.82 1.58
C LYS A 13 -24.14 24.52 1.13
N THR A 14 -24.27 24.16 -0.15
CA THR A 14 -23.63 22.96 -0.73
C THR A 14 -22.11 23.01 -0.73
N ALA A 15 -21.49 24.18 -0.49
CA ALA A 15 -20.05 24.36 -0.36
C ALA A 15 -19.55 24.24 1.09
N ASP A 16 -20.44 23.99 2.04
CA ASP A 16 -20.05 23.86 3.44
C ASP A 16 -19.52 22.46 3.70
N MET A 17 -18.44 22.37 4.49
CA MET A 17 -17.93 21.11 5.00
C MET A 17 -18.50 20.84 6.38
N HIS A 18 -18.80 19.58 6.65
CA HIS A 18 -19.47 19.17 7.88
C HIS A 18 -18.54 18.32 8.75
N PRO A 19 -18.62 18.39 10.09
CA PRO A 19 -17.92 17.49 10.99
C PRO A 19 -18.46 16.06 10.88
N GLY A 20 -17.65 15.08 11.27
CA GLY A 20 -18.02 13.64 11.21
C GLY A 20 -17.38 12.92 10.03
N PRO A 21 -18.07 12.04 9.32
CA PRO A 21 -17.51 11.34 8.15
C PRO A 21 -16.87 12.33 7.16
N GLY A 22 -15.58 12.08 6.84
CA GLY A 22 -14.76 12.99 6.03
C GLY A 22 -13.89 13.96 6.84
N PHE A 23 -14.06 14.06 8.18
CA PHE A 23 -13.16 14.79 9.08
C PHE A 23 -12.96 14.02 10.40
N ARG A 24 -12.38 12.81 10.32
CA ARG A 24 -12.19 11.95 11.49
C ARG A 24 -10.74 11.49 11.60
N VAL A 25 -10.24 11.48 12.83
CA VAL A 25 -8.90 10.99 13.14
C VAL A 25 -8.97 10.04 14.32
N ARG A 26 -8.50 8.80 14.14
CA ARG A 26 -8.24 7.88 15.25
C ARG A 26 -6.75 7.92 15.56
N PRO A 27 -6.33 8.28 16.79
CA PRO A 27 -4.92 8.44 17.10
C PRO A 27 -4.18 7.12 17.25
N ASP A 28 -4.88 6.04 17.59
CA ASP A 28 -4.29 4.72 17.82
C ASP A 28 -4.89 3.65 16.91
N ILE A 29 -4.05 2.66 16.59
CA ILE A 29 -4.41 1.43 15.89
C ILE A 29 -3.89 0.22 16.66
N GLU A 30 -4.56 -0.89 16.50
CA GLU A 30 -4.05 -2.19 16.92
C GLU A 30 -2.96 -2.64 15.94
N ARG A 31 -1.78 -2.98 16.46
CA ARG A 31 -0.65 -3.43 15.65
C ARG A 31 -0.37 -4.90 15.91
N PRO A 32 -0.08 -5.70 14.86
CA PRO A 32 0.42 -7.06 15.01
C PRO A 32 1.71 -7.10 15.82
N ALA A 33 2.03 -8.27 16.37
CA ALA A 33 3.27 -8.46 17.08
C ALA A 33 4.48 -8.22 16.16
N GLU A 34 5.52 -7.56 16.65
CA GLU A 34 6.73 -7.23 15.88
C GLU A 34 7.36 -8.48 15.25
N ARG A 35 7.39 -9.62 15.98
CA ARG A 35 7.90 -10.91 15.47
C ARG A 35 7.15 -11.35 14.21
N THR A 36 5.83 -11.13 14.14
CA THR A 36 5.00 -11.52 13.00
C THR A 36 5.28 -10.63 11.81
N VAL A 37 5.34 -9.31 12.03
CA VAL A 37 5.70 -8.34 10.99
C VAL A 37 7.07 -8.68 10.41
N THR A 38 8.09 -8.82 11.26
CA THR A 38 9.46 -9.14 10.84
C THR A 38 9.55 -10.50 10.15
N GLY A 39 8.80 -11.50 10.64
CA GLY A 39 8.74 -12.82 10.05
C GLY A 39 8.19 -12.80 8.62
N LEU A 40 7.12 -12.06 8.38
CA LEU A 40 6.54 -11.90 7.04
C LEU A 40 7.48 -11.17 6.06
N GLY A 41 8.31 -10.26 6.54
CA GLY A 41 9.31 -9.57 5.73
C GLY A 41 10.44 -10.45 5.17
N ARG A 42 10.51 -11.73 5.56
CA ARG A 42 11.46 -12.70 5.01
C ARG A 42 10.99 -13.28 3.67
N PHE A 43 9.70 -13.15 3.37
CA PHE A 43 9.06 -13.74 2.20
C PHE A 43 8.80 -12.68 1.13
N GLU A 44 9.01 -13.04 -0.12
CA GLU A 44 8.66 -12.21 -1.26
C GLU A 44 7.14 -12.09 -1.42
N THR A 45 6.68 -10.96 -1.98
CA THR A 45 5.25 -10.68 -2.17
C THR A 45 4.50 -11.75 -2.99
N PRO A 46 5.08 -12.43 -4.01
CA PRO A 46 4.40 -13.54 -4.70
C PRO A 46 4.06 -14.70 -3.78
N ALA A 47 4.97 -15.10 -2.89
CA ALA A 47 4.71 -16.19 -1.95
C ALA A 47 3.59 -15.85 -0.97
N ILE A 48 3.58 -14.62 -0.46
CA ILE A 48 2.52 -14.10 0.42
C ILE A 48 1.18 -14.05 -0.32
N SER A 49 1.17 -13.52 -1.55
CA SER A 49 -0.02 -13.40 -2.40
C SER A 49 -0.68 -14.76 -2.65
N ASP A 50 0.12 -15.77 -2.97
CA ASP A 50 -0.37 -17.14 -3.21
C ASP A 50 -1.07 -17.72 -1.97
N GLN A 51 -0.51 -17.52 -0.78
CA GLN A 51 -1.09 -17.98 0.48
C GLN A 51 -2.34 -17.20 0.91
N LEU A 52 -2.57 -16.03 0.31
CA LEU A 52 -3.78 -15.20 0.48
C LEU A 52 -4.76 -15.36 -0.71
N ASN A 53 -4.67 -16.45 -1.47
CA ASN A 53 -5.52 -16.74 -2.63
C ASN A 53 -5.51 -15.63 -3.70
N ARG A 54 -4.46 -14.81 -3.76
CA ARG A 54 -4.24 -13.70 -4.71
C ARG A 54 -5.25 -12.55 -4.60
N LEU A 55 -6.02 -12.49 -3.50
CA LEU A 55 -7.10 -11.50 -3.33
C LEU A 55 -6.66 -10.19 -2.67
N TYR A 56 -5.45 -10.17 -2.10
CA TYR A 56 -4.95 -9.05 -1.30
C TYR A 56 -3.74 -8.35 -1.91
N THR A 57 -3.52 -8.56 -3.20
CA THR A 57 -2.44 -7.90 -3.95
C THR A 57 -2.97 -6.64 -4.62
N MET A 58 -2.28 -5.53 -4.41
CA MET A 58 -2.59 -4.27 -5.08
C MET A 58 -2.30 -4.36 -6.57
N ILE A 59 -3.00 -3.54 -7.36
CA ILE A 59 -2.81 -3.45 -8.81
C ILE A 59 -1.37 -3.03 -9.15
N PRO A 60 -0.82 -3.49 -10.27
CA PRO A 60 0.59 -3.30 -10.63
C PRO A 60 0.98 -1.84 -10.92
N GLU A 61 0.00 -0.94 -11.08
CA GLU A 61 0.26 0.48 -11.23
C GLU A 61 0.82 1.12 -9.95
N ILE A 62 0.59 0.50 -8.77
CA ILE A 62 1.23 0.91 -7.51
C ILE A 62 2.56 0.18 -7.40
N ARG A 63 3.63 0.87 -7.75
CA ARG A 63 4.99 0.32 -7.80
C ARG A 63 5.97 1.18 -7.03
N ASN A 64 7.09 0.60 -6.65
CA ASN A 64 8.20 1.35 -6.07
C ASN A 64 8.75 2.35 -7.09
N LEU A 65 8.68 3.64 -6.76
CA LEU A 65 9.21 4.71 -7.61
C LEU A 65 10.61 5.16 -7.17
N THR A 66 11.08 4.71 -6.01
CA THR A 66 12.35 5.19 -5.43
C THR A 66 13.54 4.35 -5.87
N ASP A 67 13.72 3.16 -5.32
CA ASP A 67 14.83 2.27 -5.62
C ASP A 67 14.32 0.83 -5.61
N GLU A 68 14.67 0.05 -6.64
CA GLU A 68 14.22 -1.33 -6.82
C GLU A 68 14.66 -2.28 -5.70
N HIS A 69 15.74 -1.95 -4.99
CA HIS A 69 16.24 -2.76 -3.88
C HIS A 69 15.54 -2.47 -2.54
N LEU A 70 14.74 -1.40 -2.48
CA LEU A 70 14.04 -1.04 -1.25
C LEU A 70 12.72 -1.80 -1.15
N THR A 71 12.55 -2.50 -0.03
CA THR A 71 11.28 -3.13 0.35
C THR A 71 10.54 -2.25 1.35
N ILE A 72 9.21 -2.43 1.43
CA ILE A 72 8.38 -1.78 2.43
C ILE A 72 7.71 -2.83 3.31
N LEU A 73 7.75 -2.64 4.62
CA LEU A 73 7.19 -3.57 5.60
C LEU A 73 6.72 -2.81 6.83
N GLY A 74 5.49 -3.05 7.25
CA GLY A 74 4.99 -2.52 8.52
C GLY A 74 3.47 -2.44 8.62
N PRO A 75 2.95 -2.16 9.83
CA PRO A 75 1.53 -1.93 10.05
C PRO A 75 1.03 -0.68 9.32
N ALA A 76 -0.17 -0.76 8.75
CA ALA A 76 -0.77 0.32 7.98
C ALA A 76 -1.36 1.42 8.88
N VAL A 77 -0.87 2.63 8.76
CA VAL A 77 -1.58 3.86 9.11
C VAL A 77 -2.32 4.33 7.88
N THR A 78 -3.63 4.19 7.86
CA THR A 78 -4.46 4.49 6.69
C THR A 78 -4.86 5.96 6.65
N VAL A 79 -4.78 6.56 5.47
CA VAL A 79 -5.15 7.94 5.21
C VAL A 79 -6.09 8.00 4.01
N LYS A 80 -7.30 8.47 4.20
CA LYS A 80 -8.19 8.86 3.11
C LYS A 80 -8.02 10.36 2.86
N SER A 81 -7.66 10.74 1.64
CA SER A 81 -7.43 12.13 1.26
C SER A 81 -8.35 12.54 0.11
N TYR A 82 -8.89 13.75 0.17
CA TYR A 82 -9.61 14.29 -0.97
C TYR A 82 -8.65 14.50 -2.16
N PRO A 83 -9.05 14.20 -3.40
CA PRO A 83 -8.18 14.42 -4.56
C PRO A 83 -7.65 15.86 -4.62
N GLY A 84 -6.32 15.99 -4.67
CA GLY A 84 -5.66 17.29 -4.67
C GLY A 84 -5.44 17.94 -3.29
N ASP A 85 -5.69 17.22 -2.20
CA ASP A 85 -5.43 17.67 -0.82
C ASP A 85 -4.54 16.70 -0.06
N ASN A 86 -3.74 17.17 0.89
CA ASN A 86 -2.92 16.32 1.73
C ASN A 86 -2.87 16.74 3.22
N LEU A 87 -3.87 17.47 3.69
CA LEU A 87 -3.96 17.85 5.10
C LEU A 87 -3.82 16.62 6.01
N MET A 88 -4.55 15.54 5.70
CA MET A 88 -4.53 14.31 6.50
C MET A 88 -3.23 13.52 6.34
N VAL A 89 -2.53 13.62 5.21
CA VAL A 89 -1.18 13.06 5.04
C VAL A 89 -0.20 13.75 5.98
N HIS A 90 -0.27 15.09 6.11
CA HIS A 90 0.54 15.81 7.09
C HIS A 90 0.21 15.40 8.52
N LYS A 91 -1.08 15.26 8.85
CA LYS A 91 -1.50 14.88 10.21
C LYS A 91 -1.13 13.43 10.55
N SER A 92 -1.11 12.52 9.58
CA SER A 92 -0.71 11.12 9.82
C SER A 92 0.72 10.99 10.33
N LEU A 93 1.60 11.92 9.99
CA LEU A 93 2.98 11.95 10.51
C LEU A 93 3.05 12.13 12.04
N ASP A 94 2.06 12.75 12.66
CA ASP A 94 1.99 12.90 14.13
C ASP A 94 1.44 11.65 14.82
N ILE A 95 0.82 10.74 14.06
CA ILE A 95 0.12 9.56 14.55
C ILE A 95 0.94 8.29 14.33
N ALA A 96 1.61 8.21 13.18
CA ALA A 96 2.46 7.08 12.84
C ALA A 96 3.60 6.90 13.85
N ARG A 97 3.88 5.63 14.18
CA ARG A 97 5.01 5.20 15.02
C ARG A 97 6.16 4.71 14.14
N PRO A 98 7.38 4.65 14.67
CA PRO A 98 8.49 4.00 13.96
C PRO A 98 8.10 2.60 13.49
N GLY A 99 8.41 2.28 12.22
CA GLY A 99 8.06 1.01 11.58
C GLY A 99 6.68 0.95 10.93
N ASP A 100 5.81 1.94 11.14
CA ASP A 100 4.52 1.99 10.44
C ASP A 100 4.70 2.36 8.96
N VAL A 101 3.79 1.85 8.11
CA VAL A 101 3.65 2.25 6.71
C VAL A 101 2.43 3.17 6.58
N ILE A 102 2.60 4.36 6.00
CA ILE A 102 1.47 5.24 5.72
C ILE A 102 0.88 4.88 4.36
N VAL A 103 -0.38 4.43 4.35
CA VAL A 103 -1.12 4.05 3.14
C VAL A 103 -2.15 5.12 2.83
N VAL A 104 -2.05 5.72 1.64
CA VAL A 104 -2.86 6.86 1.22
C VAL A 104 -3.81 6.46 0.11
N ASP A 105 -5.12 6.52 0.40
CA ASP A 105 -6.17 6.53 -0.62
C ASP A 105 -6.28 7.96 -1.19
N GLY A 106 -5.61 8.21 -2.29
CA GLY A 106 -5.67 9.45 -3.07
C GLY A 106 -6.72 9.43 -4.17
N HIS A 107 -7.65 8.46 -4.13
CA HIS A 107 -8.70 8.27 -5.13
C HIS A 107 -8.17 8.14 -6.57
N ARG A 108 -7.00 7.55 -6.76
CA ARG A 108 -6.33 7.40 -8.06
C ARG A 108 -6.14 8.73 -8.80
N SER A 109 -6.08 9.85 -8.06
CA SER A 109 -5.92 11.17 -8.67
C SER A 109 -4.65 11.22 -9.53
N PRO A 110 -4.74 11.51 -10.83
CA PRO A 110 -3.57 11.54 -11.71
C PRO A 110 -2.93 12.93 -11.80
N LEU A 111 -3.55 13.96 -11.23
CA LEU A 111 -3.15 15.33 -11.49
C LEU A 111 -2.32 15.95 -10.37
N THR A 112 -2.73 15.72 -9.12
CA THR A 112 -2.18 16.44 -7.97
C THR A 112 -1.48 15.47 -7.04
N ALA A 113 -0.24 15.79 -6.68
CA ALA A 113 0.57 14.96 -5.78
C ALA A 113 -0.05 14.87 -4.38
N ALA A 114 -0.08 13.66 -3.80
CA ALA A 114 -0.46 13.48 -2.41
C ALA A 114 0.66 13.90 -1.45
N LEU A 115 1.92 13.74 -1.86
CA LEU A 115 3.11 14.08 -1.08
C LEU A 115 4.30 14.40 -1.98
N GLY A 116 5.34 14.94 -1.38
CA GLY A 116 6.64 15.21 -2.01
C GLY A 116 7.78 15.03 -1.02
N ASP A 117 8.94 15.61 -1.33
CA ASP A 117 10.18 15.42 -0.59
C ASP A 117 10.11 15.85 0.88
N LEU A 118 9.47 16.99 1.20
CA LEU A 118 9.37 17.49 2.57
C LEU A 118 8.55 16.54 3.47
N VAL A 119 7.47 15.97 2.95
CA VAL A 119 6.66 14.97 3.67
C VAL A 119 7.46 13.70 3.87
N SER A 120 8.14 13.21 2.83
CA SER A 120 8.99 12.02 2.89
C SER A 120 10.16 12.17 3.86
N LYS A 121 10.86 13.32 3.87
CA LYS A 121 11.92 13.64 4.83
C LYS A 121 11.41 13.60 6.28
N LYS A 122 10.24 14.20 6.54
CA LYS A 122 9.63 14.21 7.88
C LYS A 122 9.24 12.80 8.31
N ALA A 123 8.62 12.01 7.43
CA ALA A 123 8.24 10.63 7.69
C ALA A 123 9.45 9.76 8.03
N ARG A 124 10.50 9.82 7.20
CA ARG A 124 11.77 9.13 7.42
C ARG A 124 12.39 9.51 8.78
N HIS A 125 12.41 10.81 9.10
CA HIS A 125 12.96 11.29 10.36
C HIS A 125 12.19 10.78 11.59
N ARG A 126 10.90 10.49 11.44
CA ARG A 126 10.05 9.88 12.48
C ARG A 126 10.11 8.35 12.50
N GLY A 127 10.92 7.74 11.65
CA GLY A 127 11.07 6.29 11.58
C GLY A 127 9.92 5.57 10.87
N VAL A 128 9.08 6.29 10.12
CA VAL A 128 8.06 5.68 9.24
C VAL A 128 8.77 4.82 8.20
N ALA A 129 8.28 3.59 7.96
CA ALA A 129 8.92 2.64 7.06
C ALA A 129 8.78 3.01 5.57
N GLY A 130 7.78 3.81 5.21
CA GLY A 130 7.59 4.28 3.84
C GLY A 130 6.15 4.68 3.57
N PHE A 131 5.88 4.97 2.29
CA PHE A 131 4.54 5.31 1.79
C PHE A 131 4.05 4.34 0.73
N VAL A 132 2.73 4.05 0.75
CA VAL A 132 1.99 3.47 -0.37
C VAL A 132 0.86 4.44 -0.73
N VAL A 133 0.82 4.92 -1.98
CA VAL A 133 -0.08 5.97 -2.42
C VAL A 133 -0.89 5.52 -3.63
N ASP A 134 -2.21 5.41 -3.48
CA ASP A 134 -3.11 5.23 -4.63
C ASP A 134 -3.40 6.58 -5.30
N GLY A 135 -2.38 7.12 -5.95
CA GLY A 135 -2.31 8.43 -6.56
C GLY A 135 -0.90 8.75 -7.04
N VAL A 136 -0.64 10.01 -7.32
CA VAL A 136 0.67 10.50 -7.79
C VAL A 136 1.42 11.25 -6.68
N ILE A 137 2.74 11.31 -6.83
CA ILE A 137 3.65 12.04 -5.93
C ILE A 137 4.42 13.11 -6.71
N ARG A 138 5.22 13.92 -6.02
CA ARG A 138 6.15 14.88 -6.67
C ARG A 138 7.54 14.79 -6.06
N ASP A 139 8.46 15.58 -6.60
CA ASP A 139 9.84 15.73 -6.11
C ASP A 139 10.61 14.38 -6.05
N LEU A 140 10.32 13.47 -6.98
CA LEU A 140 10.89 12.11 -6.99
C LEU A 140 12.43 12.09 -6.93
N PRO A 141 13.19 12.95 -7.65
CA PRO A 141 14.64 12.98 -7.53
C PRO A 141 15.13 13.25 -6.10
N GLU A 142 14.44 14.13 -5.36
CA GLU A 142 14.78 14.46 -3.98
C GLU A 142 14.43 13.32 -3.02
N ILE A 143 13.31 12.61 -3.27
CA ILE A 143 12.93 11.44 -2.49
C ILE A 143 13.96 10.31 -2.71
N LYS A 144 14.38 10.07 -3.95
CA LYS A 144 15.43 9.07 -4.27
C LYS A 144 16.75 9.34 -3.54
N ARG A 145 17.12 10.60 -3.34
CA ARG A 145 18.34 10.98 -2.60
C ARG A 145 18.31 10.60 -1.10
N LEU A 146 17.13 10.24 -0.56
CA LEU A 146 17.06 9.70 0.81
C LEU A 146 17.75 8.34 0.93
N GLY A 147 17.78 7.55 -0.15
CA GLY A 147 18.56 6.32 -0.29
C GLY A 147 17.98 5.09 0.39
N ASP A 148 17.17 5.28 1.45
CA ASP A 148 16.65 4.21 2.30
C ASP A 148 15.14 4.34 2.59
N PHE A 149 14.42 5.18 1.85
CA PHE A 149 13.01 5.47 2.10
C PHE A 149 12.14 5.09 0.90
N PRO A 150 11.43 3.94 0.95
CA PRO A 150 10.60 3.47 -0.15
C PRO A 150 9.30 4.27 -0.26
N VAL A 151 8.94 4.60 -1.51
CA VAL A 151 7.64 5.20 -1.85
C VAL A 151 7.06 4.46 -3.03
N TYR A 152 5.93 3.79 -2.79
CA TYR A 152 5.13 3.12 -3.79
C TYR A 152 3.99 4.05 -4.21
N ALA A 153 3.86 4.32 -5.50
CA ALA A 153 2.81 5.18 -6.03
C ALA A 153 2.53 4.85 -7.50
N ARG A 154 1.50 5.47 -8.06
CA ARG A 154 1.15 5.28 -9.47
C ARG A 154 2.12 5.97 -10.42
N ASP A 155 2.44 7.25 -10.15
CA ASP A 155 3.28 8.07 -11.02
C ASP A 155 3.69 9.38 -10.32
N VAL A 156 4.26 10.30 -11.09
CA VAL A 156 4.75 11.60 -10.62
C VAL A 156 4.08 12.77 -11.36
N THR A 157 3.95 13.91 -10.67
CA THR A 157 3.42 15.15 -11.23
C THR A 157 4.12 16.35 -10.57
N PRO A 158 4.29 17.49 -11.26
CA PRO A 158 4.79 18.71 -10.63
C PRO A 158 3.71 19.46 -9.82
N ILE A 159 2.42 19.10 -9.94
CA ILE A 159 1.32 19.83 -9.30
C ILE A 159 1.25 19.48 -7.82
N GLY A 160 1.45 20.49 -6.96
CA GLY A 160 1.36 20.35 -5.51
C GLY A 160 -0.07 20.34 -4.98
N PRO A 161 -0.31 19.71 -3.81
CA PRO A 161 -1.63 19.61 -3.19
C PRO A 161 -2.03 20.90 -2.43
N MET A 162 -3.32 20.99 -2.12
CA MET A 162 -3.85 21.89 -1.10
C MET A 162 -3.77 21.26 0.30
N HIS A 163 -4.08 22.06 1.35
CA HIS A 163 -4.03 21.65 2.75
C HIS A 163 -5.32 22.07 3.46
N ARG A 164 -6.47 21.58 3.01
CA ARG A 164 -7.79 22.03 3.48
C ARG A 164 -8.69 20.91 3.95
N GLY A 165 -8.39 19.67 3.58
CA GLY A 165 -9.29 18.52 3.74
C GLY A 165 -10.42 18.55 2.71
N PRO A 166 -11.40 17.66 2.81
CA PRO A 166 -11.60 16.66 3.85
C PRO A 166 -10.65 15.46 3.78
N GLY A 167 -10.75 14.58 4.80
CA GLY A 167 -10.05 13.32 4.83
C GLY A 167 -10.19 12.62 6.19
N GLU A 168 -9.68 11.40 6.28
CA GLU A 168 -9.76 10.58 7.49
C GLU A 168 -8.45 9.85 7.74
N ILE A 169 -8.14 9.58 9.03
CA ILE A 169 -6.96 8.79 9.42
C ILE A 169 -7.39 7.62 10.28
N ASN A 170 -6.81 6.44 10.00
CA ASN A 170 -7.07 5.18 10.70
C ASN A 170 -8.53 4.72 10.62
N TYR A 171 -9.13 4.89 9.44
CA TYR A 171 -10.37 4.24 9.01
C TYR A 171 -10.06 3.35 7.80
N PRO A 172 -10.91 2.33 7.52
CA PRO A 172 -10.73 1.51 6.33
C PRO A 172 -10.72 2.35 5.05
N ILE A 173 -9.80 2.04 4.15
CA ILE A 173 -9.63 2.69 2.85
C ILE A 173 -9.61 1.67 1.72
N ALA A 174 -9.74 2.12 0.49
CA ALA A 174 -9.42 1.33 -0.69
C ALA A 174 -8.10 1.86 -1.29
N CYS A 175 -7.12 1.00 -1.47
CA CYS A 175 -5.84 1.35 -2.07
C CYS A 175 -5.43 0.25 -3.04
N GLY A 176 -5.14 0.60 -4.29
CA GLY A 176 -4.75 -0.37 -5.30
C GLY A 176 -5.77 -1.48 -5.57
N GLY A 177 -7.07 -1.22 -5.36
CA GLY A 177 -8.15 -2.20 -5.53
C GLY A 177 -8.36 -3.13 -4.33
N VAL A 178 -7.59 -2.97 -3.26
CA VAL A 178 -7.70 -3.77 -2.03
C VAL A 178 -8.19 -2.89 -0.88
N VAL A 179 -9.02 -3.45 -0.02
CA VAL A 179 -9.38 -2.81 1.25
C VAL A 179 -8.20 -2.93 2.22
N VAL A 180 -7.79 -1.81 2.80
CA VAL A 180 -6.75 -1.76 3.83
C VAL A 180 -7.37 -1.27 5.12
N ASN A 181 -7.31 -2.08 6.15
CA ASN A 181 -7.73 -1.68 7.50
C ASN A 181 -6.53 -1.12 8.28
N PRO A 182 -6.75 -0.23 9.23
CA PRO A 182 -5.69 0.22 10.14
C PRO A 182 -5.07 -0.97 10.87
N GLY A 183 -3.74 -1.09 10.80
CA GLY A 183 -2.99 -2.18 11.41
C GLY A 183 -2.79 -3.43 10.55
N ASP A 184 -3.40 -3.52 9.36
CA ASP A 184 -3.02 -4.55 8.38
C ASP A 184 -1.53 -4.41 8.04
N ILE A 185 -0.85 -5.54 7.76
CA ILE A 185 0.57 -5.48 7.43
C ILE A 185 0.74 -5.24 5.94
N ILE A 186 1.48 -4.22 5.60
CA ILE A 186 1.89 -3.93 4.24
C ILE A 186 3.24 -4.60 3.99
N VAL A 187 3.31 -5.40 2.94
CA VAL A 187 4.56 -5.98 2.42
C VAL A 187 4.69 -5.58 0.96
N GLY A 188 5.81 -4.97 0.60
CA GLY A 188 6.05 -4.57 -0.78
C GLY A 188 7.51 -4.76 -1.18
N ASP A 189 7.70 -5.26 -2.38
CA ASP A 189 8.99 -5.46 -3.03
C ASP A 189 8.91 -5.02 -4.51
N LEU A 190 9.87 -5.44 -5.34
CA LEU A 190 9.88 -5.12 -6.77
C LEU A 190 8.66 -5.68 -7.53
N ASN A 191 8.05 -6.77 -7.05
CA ASN A 191 6.87 -7.38 -7.68
C ASN A 191 5.57 -6.60 -7.41
N GLY A 192 5.53 -5.76 -6.36
CA GLY A 192 4.36 -4.96 -6.00
C GLY A 192 4.08 -4.92 -4.51
N VAL A 193 2.82 -4.72 -4.15
CA VAL A 193 2.39 -4.56 -2.75
C VAL A 193 1.29 -5.57 -2.42
N VAL A 194 1.44 -6.25 -1.29
CA VAL A 194 0.43 -7.13 -0.71
C VAL A 194 -0.02 -6.59 0.65
N VAL A 195 -1.31 -6.68 0.91
CA VAL A 195 -1.92 -6.35 2.19
C VAL A 195 -2.20 -7.64 2.94
N VAL A 196 -1.62 -7.81 4.12
CA VAL A 196 -1.89 -8.95 4.98
C VAL A 196 -2.88 -8.51 6.06
N PRO A 197 -4.13 -9.00 6.04
CA PRO A 197 -5.08 -8.71 7.11
C PRO A 197 -4.50 -9.14 8.46
N ARG A 198 -4.48 -8.23 9.42
CA ARG A 198 -3.80 -8.45 10.71
C ARG A 198 -4.31 -9.67 11.48
N GLU A 199 -5.60 -10.00 11.35
CA GLU A 199 -6.22 -11.15 12.00
C GLU A 199 -5.74 -12.50 11.48
N PHE A 200 -5.15 -12.54 10.27
CA PHE A 200 -4.59 -13.75 9.66
C PHE A 200 -3.07 -13.79 9.65
N ALA A 201 -2.40 -12.74 10.14
CA ALA A 201 -0.97 -12.58 9.97
C ALA A 201 -0.12 -13.71 10.61
N ASP A 202 -0.49 -14.14 11.83
CA ASP A 202 0.23 -15.22 12.53
C ASP A 202 0.02 -16.58 11.83
N ASP A 203 -1.21 -16.87 11.39
CA ASP A 203 -1.49 -18.11 10.66
C ASP A 203 -0.83 -18.13 9.27
N LEU A 204 -0.82 -16.99 8.59
CA LEU A 204 -0.14 -16.83 7.32
C LEU A 204 1.38 -17.06 7.44
N LEU A 205 2.01 -16.48 8.46
CA LEU A 205 3.44 -16.68 8.71
C LEU A 205 3.77 -18.16 8.91
N ARG A 206 2.99 -18.87 9.75
CA ARG A 206 3.16 -20.31 9.96
C ARG A 206 3.03 -21.10 8.65
N ARG A 207 2.01 -20.80 7.82
CA ARG A 207 1.82 -21.48 6.53
C ARG A 207 2.94 -21.22 5.53
N LEU A 208 3.49 -20.01 5.52
CA LEU A 208 4.64 -19.67 4.68
C LEU A 208 5.89 -20.44 5.10
N GLU A 209 6.16 -20.55 6.41
CA GLU A 209 7.28 -21.33 6.93
C GLU A 209 7.15 -22.82 6.64
N GLU A 210 5.94 -23.38 6.79
CA GLU A 210 5.65 -24.79 6.45
C GLU A 210 5.85 -25.05 4.94
N LYS A 211 5.37 -24.13 4.09
CA LYS A 211 5.55 -24.24 2.63
C LYS A 211 7.01 -24.15 2.22
N GLU A 212 7.77 -23.19 2.74
CA GLU A 212 9.21 -23.03 2.47
C GLU A 212 9.96 -24.31 2.80
N ALA A 213 9.69 -24.93 3.96
CA ALA A 213 10.29 -26.17 4.37
C ALA A 213 9.92 -27.36 3.46
N ALA A 214 8.66 -27.44 3.01
CA ALA A 214 8.19 -28.50 2.13
C ALA A 214 8.73 -28.38 0.70
N GLU A 215 8.95 -27.19 0.20
CA GLU A 215 9.39 -26.94 -1.18
C GLU A 215 10.92 -26.87 -1.33
N SER A 216 11.69 -26.88 -0.24
CA SER A 216 13.15 -26.75 -0.27
C SER A 216 13.83 -27.77 -1.20
N ALA A 217 13.51 -29.05 -1.08
CA ALA A 217 14.10 -30.10 -1.92
C ALA A 217 13.75 -29.95 -3.42
N TYR A 218 12.53 -29.49 -3.73
CA TYR A 218 12.12 -29.22 -5.10
C TYR A 218 12.89 -28.04 -5.68
N ASN A 219 13.01 -26.93 -4.94
CA ASN A 219 13.75 -25.75 -5.35
C ASN A 219 15.23 -26.08 -5.60
N ASP A 220 15.84 -26.89 -4.74
CA ASP A 220 17.22 -27.36 -4.92
C ASP A 220 17.37 -28.20 -6.19
N SER A 221 16.40 -29.07 -6.51
CA SER A 221 16.42 -29.87 -7.71
C SER A 221 16.27 -29.03 -8.99
N VAL A 222 15.42 -28.01 -8.94
CA VAL A 222 15.25 -27.03 -10.04
C VAL A 222 16.54 -26.24 -10.24
N ALA A 223 17.14 -25.73 -9.16
CA ALA A 223 18.41 -25.01 -9.22
C ALA A 223 19.56 -25.84 -9.81
N ALA A 224 19.56 -27.17 -9.55
CA ALA A 224 20.51 -28.10 -10.11
C ALA A 224 20.20 -28.54 -11.57
N GLY A 225 19.10 -28.06 -12.17
CA GLY A 225 18.64 -28.47 -13.50
C GLY A 225 18.04 -29.90 -13.54
N ASN A 226 17.72 -30.48 -12.39
CA ASN A 226 17.18 -31.82 -12.26
C ASN A 226 15.68 -31.77 -11.89
N PHE A 227 14.85 -31.47 -12.88
CA PHE A 227 13.40 -31.37 -12.73
C PHE A 227 12.64 -32.10 -13.86
N SER A 228 11.35 -32.39 -13.61
CA SER A 228 10.45 -32.96 -14.59
C SER A 228 9.11 -32.21 -14.60
N ASN A 229 8.54 -32.06 -15.78
CA ASN A 229 7.18 -31.53 -15.98
C ASN A 229 6.11 -32.65 -16.16
N ALA A 230 6.40 -33.87 -15.76
CA ALA A 230 5.45 -35.00 -15.88
C ALA A 230 4.09 -34.72 -15.18
N TRP A 231 4.08 -33.90 -14.14
CA TRP A 231 2.85 -33.44 -13.47
C TRP A 231 1.93 -32.60 -14.38
N VAL A 232 2.52 -31.89 -15.37
CA VAL A 232 1.75 -31.11 -16.36
C VAL A 232 1.00 -32.05 -17.29
N ASP A 233 1.68 -33.10 -17.76
CA ASP A 233 1.09 -34.10 -18.64
C ASP A 233 -0.08 -34.80 -17.96
N ALA A 234 0.05 -35.16 -16.68
CA ALA A 234 -1.03 -35.77 -15.90
C ALA A 234 -2.27 -34.83 -15.80
N ILE A 235 -2.07 -33.52 -15.54
CA ILE A 235 -3.18 -32.56 -15.51
C ILE A 235 -3.83 -32.43 -16.90
N LEU A 236 -3.06 -32.43 -17.98
CA LEU A 236 -3.57 -32.33 -19.34
C LEU A 236 -4.40 -33.56 -19.69
N GLU A 237 -3.91 -34.75 -19.38
CA GLU A 237 -4.61 -36.02 -19.58
C GLU A 237 -5.93 -36.07 -18.80
N ASP A 238 -5.95 -35.66 -17.53
CA ASP A 238 -7.15 -35.58 -16.69
C ASP A 238 -8.22 -34.63 -17.26
N ASN A 239 -7.78 -33.59 -18.00
CA ASN A 239 -8.67 -32.66 -18.70
C ASN A 239 -8.98 -33.07 -20.15
N GLY A 240 -8.63 -34.28 -20.56
CA GLY A 240 -8.96 -34.86 -21.88
C GLY A 240 -8.09 -34.29 -23.02
N VAL A 241 -6.95 -33.70 -22.71
CA VAL A 241 -6.00 -33.21 -23.72
C VAL A 241 -5.08 -34.34 -24.13
N VAL A 242 -5.11 -34.71 -25.42
CA VAL A 242 -4.18 -35.68 -25.98
C VAL A 242 -2.91 -34.96 -26.44
N VAL A 243 -1.80 -35.20 -25.76
CA VAL A 243 -0.49 -34.66 -26.17
C VAL A 243 0.03 -35.55 -27.31
N ASN A 244 -0.11 -35.08 -28.53
CA ASN A 244 0.45 -35.77 -29.71
C ASN A 244 1.98 -35.59 -29.73
N GLY A 245 2.72 -36.68 -29.64
CA GLY A 245 4.16 -36.69 -29.82
C GLY A 245 4.97 -37.09 -28.59
N LYS A 246 4.49 -38.01 -27.75
CA LYS A 246 5.42 -38.71 -26.86
C LYS A 246 6.37 -39.56 -27.74
N PRO A 247 7.71 -39.46 -27.51
CA PRO A 247 8.65 -40.39 -28.10
C PRO A 247 8.41 -41.82 -27.63
#